data_039749c40e4220c920fdfd69a98b6ee2
#
_entry.id   039749c40e4220c920fdfd69a98b6ee2
#
_cell.length_a   1.000
_cell.length_b   1.000
_cell.length_c   1.000
_cell.angle_alpha   90.00
_cell.angle_beta   90.00
_cell.angle_gamma   90.00
#
_symmetry.space_group_name_H-M   'P 1'
#
loop_
_entity.id
_entity.type
_entity.pdbx_description
1 polymer ?
#
loop_
_entity_poly.entity_id
_entity_poly.type
_entity_poly.pdbx_seq_one_letter_code
_entity_poly.pdbx_strand_id
1 'polypeptide(L)'
;MNIGIVTVRGSDYHPNRRLRKAASEQGHRITLIHPYRNWPGIMGNEPGVVRQVEISPLDVVLPRQGATVGDSCLALIHHFSLMGIPVINDLNSIRLARNQFHTLQALAEARIPVPDTLFVNSQKGLQEAVEQLKGYPVVVKQVSG
;
A
#
# COMPACT_ATOMS: atom_id res chain seq x y z
N MET A 1 13.12 -17.81 7.23
CA MET A 1 12.06 -17.35 6.31
C MET A 1 12.66 -16.48 5.22
N ASN A 2 12.09 -16.55 4.00
CA ASN A 2 12.38 -15.63 2.91
C ASN A 2 11.26 -14.59 2.80
N ILE A 3 11.55 -13.34 3.15
CA ILE A 3 10.58 -12.25 3.24
C ILE A 3 10.69 -11.39 1.98
N GLY A 4 9.63 -11.34 1.18
CA GLY A 4 9.53 -10.46 0.02
C GLY A 4 9.17 -9.03 0.43
N ILE A 5 9.94 -8.05 -0.01
CA ILE A 5 9.60 -6.63 0.18
C ILE A 5 9.28 -6.01 -1.17
N VAL A 6 8.02 -5.66 -1.40
CA VAL A 6 7.60 -4.94 -2.61
C VAL A 6 7.96 -3.47 -2.47
N THR A 7 8.91 -3.01 -3.28
CA THR A 7 9.44 -1.63 -3.21
C THR A 7 10.09 -1.22 -4.54
N VAL A 8 10.01 0.05 -4.90
CA VAL A 8 10.77 0.64 -6.02
C VAL A 8 12.19 1.05 -5.62
N ARG A 9 12.51 1.00 -4.33
CA ARG A 9 13.81 1.43 -3.80
C ARG A 9 14.79 0.25 -3.74
N GLY A 10 16.04 0.52 -4.08
CA GLY A 10 17.12 -0.46 -4.06
C GLY A 10 17.58 -0.88 -2.65
N SER A 11 18.59 -1.71 -2.62
CA SER A 11 19.20 -2.23 -1.39
C SER A 11 19.94 -1.17 -0.56
N ASP A 12 20.41 -0.11 -1.19
CA ASP A 12 21.12 1.03 -0.62
C ASP A 12 20.19 2.00 0.12
N TYR A 13 18.89 1.97 -0.19
CA TYR A 13 17.90 2.77 0.50
C TYR A 13 17.87 2.44 2.01
N HIS A 14 18.10 3.44 2.84
CA HIS A 14 18.30 3.28 4.28
C HIS A 14 17.27 2.38 4.99
N PRO A 15 15.94 2.53 4.78
CA PRO A 15 14.95 1.62 5.38
C PRO A 15 15.12 0.16 4.94
N ASN A 16 15.40 -0.09 3.65
CA ASN A 16 15.60 -1.45 3.15
C ASN A 16 16.86 -2.08 3.75
N ARG A 17 17.92 -1.31 3.89
CA ARG A 17 19.17 -1.76 4.53
C ARG A 17 18.93 -2.14 6.00
N ARG A 18 18.17 -1.34 6.75
CA ARG A 18 17.82 -1.65 8.14
C ARG A 18 16.96 -2.91 8.26
N LEU A 19 15.96 -3.06 7.40
CA LEU A 19 15.12 -4.28 7.37
C LEU A 19 15.95 -5.52 7.06
N ARG A 20 16.85 -5.44 6.06
CA ARG A 20 17.75 -6.57 5.74
C ARG A 20 18.65 -6.93 6.90
N LYS A 21 19.22 -5.93 7.59
CA LYS A 21 20.06 -6.17 8.77
C LYS A 21 19.26 -6.87 9.88
N ALA A 22 18.11 -6.34 10.25
CA ALA A 22 17.26 -6.92 11.27
C ALA A 22 16.79 -8.35 10.93
N ALA A 23 16.41 -8.58 9.67
CA ALA A 23 16.04 -9.92 9.22
C ALA A 23 17.21 -10.89 9.32
N SER A 24 18.40 -10.49 8.88
CA SER A 24 19.63 -11.33 8.95
C SER A 24 19.99 -11.68 10.39
N GLU A 25 19.88 -10.73 11.31
CA GLU A 25 20.13 -10.96 12.75
C GLU A 25 19.15 -11.98 13.36
N GLN A 26 17.96 -12.15 12.75
CA GLN A 26 16.95 -13.15 13.13
C GLN A 26 16.99 -14.43 12.27
N GLY A 27 18.02 -14.63 11.47
CA GLY A 27 18.13 -15.79 10.60
C GLY A 27 17.17 -15.81 9.40
N HIS A 28 16.67 -14.64 8.98
CA HIS A 28 15.75 -14.49 7.84
C HIS A 28 16.45 -13.86 6.64
N ARG A 29 15.89 -14.06 5.45
CA ARG A 29 16.36 -13.46 4.20
C ARG A 29 15.35 -12.44 3.68
N ILE A 30 15.84 -11.31 3.17
CA ILE A 30 15.02 -10.31 2.46
C ILE A 30 15.27 -10.43 0.96
N THR A 31 14.17 -10.56 0.20
CA THR A 31 14.13 -10.43 -1.25
C THR A 31 13.42 -9.14 -1.63
N LEU A 32 14.11 -8.21 -2.29
CA LEU A 32 13.48 -6.98 -2.79
C LEU A 32 12.77 -7.29 -4.11
N ILE A 33 11.50 -6.92 -4.20
CA ILE A 33 10.63 -7.14 -5.34
C ILE A 33 10.26 -5.80 -5.93
N HIS A 34 10.82 -5.49 -7.09
CA HIS A 34 10.52 -4.25 -7.78
C HIS A 34 9.21 -4.39 -8.57
N PRO A 35 8.14 -3.63 -8.27
CA PRO A 35 6.80 -3.86 -8.85
C PRO A 35 6.74 -3.66 -10.36
N TYR A 36 7.64 -2.86 -10.94
CA TYR A 36 7.72 -2.66 -12.39
C TYR A 36 8.65 -3.63 -13.12
N ARG A 37 9.22 -4.60 -12.41
CA ARG A 37 10.08 -5.66 -12.97
C ARG A 37 9.54 -7.07 -12.68
N ASN A 38 8.35 -7.12 -12.12
CA ASN A 38 7.66 -8.36 -11.78
C ASN A 38 6.19 -8.14 -12.13
N TRP A 39 5.68 -8.93 -13.06
CA TRP A 39 4.33 -8.74 -13.59
C TRP A 39 3.41 -9.86 -13.13
N PRO A 40 2.26 -9.53 -12.54
CA PRO A 40 1.23 -10.53 -12.28
C PRO A 40 0.68 -11.06 -13.61
N GLY A 41 0.46 -12.35 -13.69
CA GLY A 41 -0.08 -13.02 -14.86
C GLY A 41 -1.02 -14.15 -14.48
N ILE A 42 -1.94 -14.50 -15.38
CA ILE A 42 -2.80 -15.69 -15.27
C ILE A 42 -2.52 -16.54 -16.51
N MET A 43 -2.00 -17.73 -16.30
CA MET A 43 -1.65 -18.68 -17.35
C MET A 43 -2.36 -20.00 -17.09
N GLY A 44 -3.20 -20.45 -18.01
CA GLY A 44 -3.98 -21.69 -17.82
C GLY A 44 -4.87 -21.68 -16.58
N ASN A 45 -5.46 -20.53 -16.20
CA ASN A 45 -6.22 -20.28 -14.98
C ASN A 45 -5.41 -20.28 -13.68
N GLU A 46 -4.08 -20.42 -13.75
CA GLU A 46 -3.21 -20.37 -12.57
C GLU A 46 -2.59 -18.98 -12.39
N PRO A 47 -2.68 -18.38 -11.21
CA PRO A 47 -2.01 -17.11 -10.91
C PRO A 47 -0.50 -17.33 -10.78
N GLY A 48 0.26 -16.45 -11.39
CA GLY A 48 1.71 -16.50 -11.35
C GLY A 48 2.32 -15.12 -11.48
N VAL A 49 3.61 -15.00 -11.21
CA VAL A 49 4.38 -13.77 -11.41
C VAL A 49 5.47 -14.03 -12.43
N VAL A 50 5.39 -13.32 -13.56
CA VAL A 50 6.47 -13.27 -14.53
C VAL A 50 7.57 -12.38 -13.99
N ARG A 51 8.79 -12.89 -13.94
CA ARG A 51 9.93 -12.27 -13.26
C ARG A 51 11.07 -12.03 -14.24
N GLN A 52 11.77 -10.92 -14.07
CA GLN A 52 13.04 -10.71 -14.81
C GLN A 52 14.19 -11.51 -14.21
N VAL A 53 14.11 -11.84 -12.92
CA VAL A 53 15.10 -12.64 -12.19
C VAL A 53 14.38 -13.66 -11.35
N GLU A 54 14.89 -14.87 -11.31
CA GLU A 54 14.33 -15.93 -10.48
C GLU A 54 14.38 -15.54 -8.99
N ILE A 55 13.24 -15.59 -8.33
CA ILE A 55 13.09 -15.27 -6.90
C ILE A 55 12.84 -16.60 -6.19
N SER A 56 13.64 -16.90 -5.17
CA SER A 56 13.40 -18.05 -4.29
C SER A 56 11.97 -18.00 -3.72
N PRO A 57 11.35 -19.14 -3.39
CA PRO A 57 10.04 -19.16 -2.76
C PRO A 57 9.96 -18.20 -1.59
N LEU A 58 8.84 -17.48 -1.50
CA LEU A 58 8.58 -16.49 -0.45
C LEU A 58 7.68 -17.08 0.62
N ASP A 59 8.00 -16.83 1.88
CA ASP A 59 7.16 -17.22 3.02
C ASP A 59 6.15 -16.14 3.39
N VAL A 60 6.47 -14.87 3.10
CA VAL A 60 5.60 -13.72 3.37
C VAL A 60 6.00 -12.54 2.49
N VAL A 61 5.05 -11.67 2.18
CA VAL A 61 5.29 -10.43 1.43
C VAL A 61 4.91 -9.20 2.27
N LEU A 62 5.81 -8.23 2.30
CA LEU A 62 5.61 -6.92 2.93
C LEU A 62 5.56 -5.84 1.85
N PRO A 63 4.38 -5.27 1.54
CA PRO A 63 4.26 -4.09 0.68
C PRO A 63 4.86 -2.85 1.35
N ARG A 64 5.83 -2.21 0.68
CA ARG A 64 6.56 -1.04 1.21
C ARG A 64 6.58 0.13 0.22
N GLN A 65 5.49 0.32 -0.52
CA GLN A 65 5.39 1.36 -1.55
C GLN A 65 4.88 2.71 -1.02
N GLY A 66 4.28 2.76 0.16
CA GLY A 66 3.70 3.99 0.70
C GLY A 66 2.54 4.53 -0.15
N ALA A 67 2.30 5.85 -0.08
CA ALA A 67 1.16 6.51 -0.72
C ALA A 67 1.15 6.45 -2.26
N THR A 68 2.30 6.25 -2.89
CA THR A 68 2.46 6.20 -4.36
C THR A 68 2.17 4.82 -4.98
N VAL A 69 1.53 3.92 -4.25
CA VAL A 69 1.15 2.60 -4.75
C VAL A 69 0.15 2.75 -5.91
N GLY A 70 0.59 2.52 -7.14
CA GLY A 70 -0.28 2.45 -8.31
C GLY A 70 -1.04 1.12 -8.41
N ASP A 71 -2.02 1.05 -9.32
CA ASP A 71 -2.87 -0.14 -9.50
C ASP A 71 -2.10 -1.37 -9.93
N SER A 72 -1.02 -1.20 -10.71
CA SER A 72 -0.12 -2.30 -11.08
C SER A 72 0.56 -2.95 -9.87
N CYS A 73 0.94 -2.15 -8.88
CA CYS A 73 1.50 -2.67 -7.64
C CYS A 73 0.45 -3.38 -6.78
N LEU A 74 -0.79 -2.84 -6.74
CA LEU A 74 -1.90 -3.51 -6.06
C LEU A 74 -2.24 -4.85 -6.72
N ALA A 75 -2.19 -4.92 -8.05
CA ALA A 75 -2.38 -6.18 -8.77
C ALA A 75 -1.30 -7.21 -8.41
N LEU A 76 -0.03 -6.79 -8.33
CA LEU A 76 1.06 -7.67 -7.90
C LEU A 76 0.90 -8.14 -6.45
N ILE A 77 0.52 -7.25 -5.54
CA ILE A 77 0.23 -7.58 -4.13
C ILE A 77 -0.90 -8.60 -4.04
N HIS A 78 -1.98 -8.39 -4.79
CA HIS A 78 -3.11 -9.33 -4.85
C HIS A 78 -2.66 -10.70 -5.39
N HIS A 79 -1.81 -10.72 -6.41
CA HIS A 79 -1.31 -11.97 -6.98
C HIS A 79 -0.56 -12.83 -5.97
N PHE A 80 0.27 -12.23 -5.11
CA PHE A 80 0.90 -12.98 -4.03
C PHE A 80 -0.12 -13.63 -3.10
N SER A 81 -1.20 -12.93 -2.76
CA SER A 81 -2.29 -13.51 -1.98
C SER A 81 -2.99 -14.67 -2.70
N LEU A 82 -3.24 -14.53 -4.02
CA LEU A 82 -3.83 -15.60 -4.84
C LEU A 82 -2.92 -16.84 -4.93
N MET A 83 -1.61 -16.65 -4.89
CA MET A 83 -0.62 -17.73 -4.83
C MET A 83 -0.49 -18.34 -3.43
N GLY A 84 -1.33 -17.97 -2.47
CA GLY A 84 -1.31 -18.48 -1.10
C GLY A 84 -0.18 -17.91 -0.23
N ILE A 85 0.53 -16.87 -0.70
CA ILE A 85 1.60 -16.23 0.06
C ILE A 85 0.99 -15.17 0.98
N PRO A 86 1.19 -15.24 2.30
CA PRO A 86 0.73 -14.22 3.24
C PRO A 86 1.26 -12.83 2.89
N VAL A 87 0.39 -11.83 2.92
CA VAL A 87 0.74 -10.42 2.66
C VAL A 87 0.40 -9.57 3.88
N ILE A 88 1.34 -8.78 4.36
CA ILE A 88 1.20 -7.92 5.54
C ILE A 88 1.61 -6.48 5.17
N ASN A 89 0.72 -5.52 5.20
CA ASN A 89 -0.72 -5.59 5.45
C ASN A 89 -1.45 -6.14 4.21
N ASP A 90 -2.65 -6.67 4.39
CA ASP A 90 -3.48 -7.21 3.31
C ASP A 90 -3.93 -6.12 2.31
N LEU A 91 -4.38 -6.56 1.14
CA LEU A 91 -4.77 -5.68 0.04
C LEU A 91 -5.90 -4.71 0.40
N ASN A 92 -6.90 -5.16 1.17
CA ASN A 92 -8.06 -4.34 1.51
C ASN A 92 -7.65 -3.23 2.49
N SER A 93 -6.83 -3.56 3.48
CA SER A 93 -6.23 -2.58 4.39
C SER A 93 -5.39 -1.53 3.65
N ILE A 94 -4.60 -1.95 2.65
CA ILE A 94 -3.81 -1.02 1.82
C ILE A 94 -4.73 -0.12 0.99
N ARG A 95 -5.76 -0.67 0.35
CA ARG A 95 -6.74 0.10 -0.43
C ARG A 95 -7.48 1.12 0.41
N LEU A 96 -7.90 0.72 1.60
CA LEU A 96 -8.55 1.63 2.54
C LEU A 96 -7.62 2.77 2.95
N ALA A 97 -6.41 2.45 3.38
CA ALA A 97 -5.44 3.44 3.87
C ALA A 97 -4.95 4.42 2.78
N ARG A 98 -5.01 4.04 1.50
CA ARG A 98 -4.67 4.94 0.38
C ARG A 98 -5.65 6.09 0.19
N ASN A 99 -6.90 5.91 0.55
CA ASN A 99 -7.94 6.92 0.42
C ASN A 99 -8.25 7.51 1.80
N GLN A 100 -7.78 8.72 2.03
CA GLN A 100 -7.94 9.38 3.34
C GLN A 100 -9.42 9.54 3.73
N PHE A 101 -10.29 9.81 2.77
CA PHE A 101 -11.72 9.97 3.06
C PHE A 101 -12.39 8.63 3.39
N HIS A 102 -12.07 7.56 2.66
CA HIS A 102 -12.54 6.21 3.00
C HIS A 102 -12.04 5.76 4.39
N THR A 103 -10.81 6.13 4.76
CA THR A 103 -10.29 5.87 6.11
C THR A 103 -11.13 6.56 7.17
N LEU A 104 -11.49 7.84 6.97
CA LEU A 104 -12.35 8.57 7.89
C LEU A 104 -13.75 7.96 7.97
N GLN A 105 -14.33 7.55 6.84
CA GLN A 105 -15.62 6.86 6.80
C GLN A 105 -15.59 5.56 7.62
N ALA A 106 -14.56 4.73 7.44
CA ALA A 106 -14.42 3.49 8.20
C ALA A 106 -14.23 3.73 9.71
N LEU A 107 -13.48 4.76 10.09
CA LEU A 107 -13.33 5.16 11.49
C LEU A 107 -14.66 5.66 12.09
N ALA A 108 -15.41 6.47 11.35
CA ALA A 108 -16.71 6.97 11.78
C ALA A 108 -17.74 5.82 11.92
N GLU A 109 -17.74 4.87 10.97
CA GLU A 109 -18.57 3.66 11.06
C GLU A 109 -18.25 2.85 12.31
N ALA A 110 -16.98 2.74 12.66
CA ALA A 110 -16.51 2.11 13.89
C ALA A 110 -16.74 2.96 15.16
N ARG A 111 -17.41 4.12 15.05
CA ARG A 111 -17.66 5.07 16.13
C ARG A 111 -16.37 5.61 16.79
N ILE A 112 -15.29 5.64 16.05
CA ILE A 112 -14.04 6.27 16.47
C ILE A 112 -14.13 7.76 16.11
N PRO A 113 -13.87 8.68 17.05
CA PRO A 113 -13.92 10.10 16.78
C PRO A 113 -13.02 10.52 15.63
N VAL A 114 -13.57 11.26 14.69
CA VAL A 114 -12.85 11.85 13.55
C VAL A 114 -13.14 13.36 13.49
N PRO A 115 -12.23 14.17 12.94
CA PRO A 115 -12.49 15.58 12.72
C PRO A 115 -13.63 15.77 11.71
N ASP A 116 -14.38 16.85 11.85
CA ASP A 116 -15.36 17.27 10.86
C ASP A 116 -14.68 17.42 9.50
N THR A 117 -15.18 16.69 8.51
CA THR A 117 -14.53 16.60 7.21
C THR A 117 -15.56 16.55 6.09
N LEU A 118 -15.36 17.36 5.07
CA LEU A 118 -16.17 17.38 3.87
C LEU A 118 -15.35 16.99 2.66
N PHE A 119 -15.89 16.11 1.82
CA PHE A 119 -15.33 15.77 0.53
C PHE A 119 -15.91 16.69 -0.54
N VAL A 120 -15.06 17.43 -1.23
CA VAL A 120 -15.45 18.35 -2.29
C VAL A 120 -14.68 18.10 -3.57
N ASN A 121 -15.31 18.34 -4.72
CA ASN A 121 -14.74 18.11 -6.05
C ASN A 121 -14.77 19.36 -6.95
N SER A 122 -15.07 20.52 -6.38
CA SER A 122 -15.12 21.78 -7.10
C SER A 122 -14.67 22.96 -6.24
N GLN A 123 -14.22 24.03 -6.89
CA GLN A 123 -13.83 25.27 -6.19
C GLN A 123 -15.01 25.89 -5.43
N LYS A 124 -16.21 25.89 -6.02
CA LYS A 124 -17.43 26.37 -5.35
C LYS A 124 -17.75 25.52 -4.12
N GLY A 125 -17.69 24.19 -4.25
CA GLY A 125 -17.91 23.28 -3.14
C GLY A 125 -16.90 23.49 -1.99
N LEU A 126 -15.63 23.87 -2.31
CA LEU A 126 -14.64 24.18 -1.29
C LEU A 126 -15.06 25.41 -0.46
N GLN A 127 -15.56 26.45 -1.08
CA GLN A 127 -16.05 27.66 -0.37
C GLN A 127 -17.22 27.33 0.55
N GLU A 128 -18.21 26.64 0.02
CA GLU A 128 -19.38 26.17 0.80
C GLU A 128 -18.97 25.26 1.97
N ALA A 129 -18.00 24.38 1.76
CA ALA A 129 -17.49 23.49 2.79
C ALA A 129 -16.78 24.25 3.94
N VAL A 130 -16.04 25.31 3.63
CA VAL A 130 -15.39 26.16 4.65
C VAL A 130 -16.46 26.82 5.54
N GLU A 131 -17.55 27.31 4.94
CA GLU A 131 -18.66 27.90 5.69
C GLU A 131 -19.35 26.88 6.60
N GLN A 132 -19.62 25.67 6.08
CA GLN A 132 -20.21 24.57 6.86
C GLN A 132 -19.32 24.12 8.02
N LEU A 133 -17.99 24.17 7.84
CA LEU A 133 -17.00 23.88 8.90
C LEU A 133 -16.77 25.05 9.86
N LYS A 134 -17.63 26.08 9.82
CA LYS A 134 -17.59 27.27 10.71
C LYS A 134 -16.38 28.19 10.46
N GLY A 135 -15.83 28.17 9.25
CA GLY A 135 -14.77 29.08 8.84
C GLY A 135 -13.37 28.53 9.06
N TYR A 136 -12.41 29.42 8.92
CA TYR A 136 -10.97 29.10 9.07
C TYR A 136 -10.53 29.01 10.53
N PRO A 137 -9.44 28.24 10.82
CA PRO A 137 -8.58 27.52 9.88
C PRO A 137 -9.14 26.17 9.43
N VAL A 138 -8.91 25.80 8.16
CA VAL A 138 -9.24 24.47 7.61
C VAL A 138 -7.99 23.82 6.99
N VAL A 139 -7.96 22.48 6.96
CA VAL A 139 -6.91 21.72 6.31
C VAL A 139 -7.46 21.10 5.03
N VAL A 140 -6.84 21.42 3.89
CA VAL A 140 -7.20 20.84 2.60
C VAL A 140 -6.19 19.74 2.26
N LYS A 141 -6.70 18.57 1.88
CA LYS A 141 -5.88 17.40 1.51
C LYS A 141 -6.36 16.78 0.22
N GLN A 142 -5.44 16.22 -0.56
CA GLN A 142 -5.82 15.28 -1.62
C GLN A 142 -6.35 14.00 -1.00
N VAL A 143 -7.40 13.42 -1.61
CA VAL A 143 -8.04 12.19 -1.12
C VAL A 143 -7.15 10.97 -1.30
N SER A 144 -6.42 10.93 -2.41
CA SER A 144 -5.42 9.91 -2.72
C SER A 144 -4.08 10.55 -2.99
N GLY A 145 -3.06 10.11 -2.34
CA GLY A 145 -1.68 10.56 -2.51
C GLY A 145 -0.74 9.39 -2.70
#